data_a1bf84c604700cff731600ff88bd422e
#
_entry.id   a1bf84c604700cff731600ff88bd422e
#
_cell.length_a   1.000
_cell.length_b   1.000
_cell.length_c   1.000
_cell.angle_alpha   90.00
_cell.angle_beta   90.00
_cell.angle_gamma   90.00
#
_symmetry.space_group_name_H-M   'P 1'
#
loop_
_entity.id
_entity.type
_entity.pdbx_description
1 polymer ?
#
loop_
_entity_poly.entity_id
_entity_poly.type
_entity_poly.pdbx_seq_one_letter_code
_entity_poly.pdbx_strand_id
1 'polypeptide(L)'
;MSDVLIRNEPVPETQYVAAGVTISLAGPMQRLALRARRAEDLETVLKVKLPRKIGASEGGIACLGPDEWYLRTKVGATIPTASGLPLAITDISDRSICVVLEGPRAAEILMSGCPLDLNKFAVGQVTRTIYETVEVIIIREAEDRFHVELWRSFAAWFWIAMTTAARH
;
A
#
# COMPACT_ATOMS: atom_id res chain seq x y z
N MET A 1 -3.23 -32.64 17.51
CA MET A 1 -3.99 -31.39 17.66
C MET A 1 -3.32 -30.36 16.77
N SER A 2 -3.99 -29.91 15.75
CA SER A 2 -3.47 -28.88 14.85
C SER A 2 -3.62 -27.54 15.57
N ASP A 3 -2.50 -26.92 15.94
CA ASP A 3 -2.51 -25.55 16.47
C ASP A 3 -3.03 -24.62 15.36
N VAL A 4 -4.22 -24.10 15.58
CA VAL A 4 -4.77 -23.04 14.70
C VAL A 4 -3.99 -21.77 15.00
N LEU A 5 -3.13 -21.37 14.07
CA LEU A 5 -2.42 -20.10 14.14
C LEU A 5 -3.44 -18.95 14.06
N ILE A 6 -3.65 -18.27 15.17
CA ILE A 6 -4.53 -17.11 15.24
C ILE A 6 -3.74 -15.90 14.73
N ARG A 7 -4.24 -15.27 13.66
CA ARG A 7 -3.67 -14.02 13.15
C ARG A 7 -4.13 -12.86 14.05
N ASN A 8 -3.23 -12.34 14.86
CA ASN A 8 -3.50 -11.14 15.64
C ASN A 8 -3.36 -9.89 14.78
N GLU A 9 -4.26 -8.90 14.99
CA GLU A 9 -4.10 -7.58 14.38
C GLU A 9 -2.85 -6.90 14.95
N PRO A 10 -2.06 -6.22 14.09
CA PRO A 10 -0.77 -5.66 14.50
C PRO A 10 -0.90 -4.38 15.33
N VAL A 11 -2.11 -3.81 15.42
CA VAL A 11 -2.41 -2.61 16.19
C VAL A 11 -3.65 -2.84 17.04
N PRO A 12 -3.75 -2.23 18.24
CA PRO A 12 -4.86 -2.46 19.17
C PRO A 12 -6.16 -1.80 18.72
N GLU A 13 -6.08 -0.77 17.89
CA GLU A 13 -7.23 0.00 17.41
C GLU A 13 -7.26 -0.01 15.90
N THR A 14 -8.45 -0.15 15.32
CA THR A 14 -8.62 -0.13 13.86
C THR A 14 -8.89 1.26 13.31
N GLN A 15 -9.21 2.23 14.17
CA GLN A 15 -9.49 3.61 13.80
C GLN A 15 -9.12 4.58 14.91
N TYR A 16 -8.56 5.74 14.51
CA TYR A 16 -8.29 6.89 15.34
C TYR A 16 -8.81 8.15 14.64
N VAL A 17 -9.54 9.01 15.38
CA VAL A 17 -10.11 10.24 14.84
C VAL A 17 -9.55 11.44 15.60
N ALA A 18 -9.02 12.40 14.88
CA ALA A 18 -8.58 13.69 15.39
C ALA A 18 -9.14 14.82 14.51
N ALA A 19 -8.98 16.06 14.96
CA ALA A 19 -9.41 17.22 14.17
C ALA A 19 -8.76 17.21 12.78
N GLY A 20 -9.58 17.13 11.74
CA GLY A 20 -9.14 17.18 10.34
C GLY A 20 -8.49 15.91 9.80
N VAL A 21 -8.49 14.79 10.53
CA VAL A 21 -7.99 13.50 10.02
C VAL A 21 -8.66 12.31 10.69
N THR A 22 -8.90 11.29 9.90
CA THR A 22 -9.21 9.94 10.35
C THR A 22 -8.07 9.01 9.90
N ILE A 23 -7.51 8.25 10.83
CA ILE A 23 -6.48 7.24 10.58
C ILE A 23 -7.13 5.88 10.82
N SER A 24 -7.05 4.97 9.87
CA SER A 24 -7.68 3.65 9.99
C SER A 24 -6.83 2.55 9.34
N LEU A 25 -7.03 1.32 9.78
CA LEU A 25 -6.54 0.16 9.04
C LEU A 25 -7.47 -0.11 7.86
N ALA A 26 -6.89 -0.31 6.68
CA ALA A 26 -7.66 -0.85 5.56
C ALA A 26 -8.13 -2.26 5.89
N GLY A 27 -9.34 -2.60 5.43
CA GLY A 27 -9.86 -3.95 5.54
C GLY A 27 -8.95 -5.00 4.87
N PRO A 28 -9.23 -6.29 5.11
CA PRO A 28 -8.47 -7.38 4.50
C PRO A 28 -8.42 -7.26 2.97
N MET A 29 -7.22 -7.37 2.41
CA MET A 29 -7.02 -7.41 0.96
C MET A 29 -5.82 -8.28 0.61
N GLN A 30 -5.84 -8.82 -0.59
CA GLN A 30 -4.73 -9.54 -1.16
C GLN A 30 -3.76 -8.58 -1.82
N ARG A 31 -2.46 -8.80 -1.63
CA ARG A 31 -1.38 -7.97 -2.12
C ARG A 31 -0.38 -8.81 -2.88
N LEU A 32 -0.14 -8.44 -4.13
CA LEU A 32 0.79 -9.16 -4.99
C LEU A 32 1.93 -8.24 -5.41
N ALA A 33 3.16 -8.71 -5.22
CA ALA A 33 4.33 -8.14 -5.87
C ALA A 33 4.48 -8.78 -7.26
N LEU A 34 4.53 -7.94 -8.29
CA LEU A 34 4.58 -8.35 -9.68
C LEU A 34 5.91 -7.90 -10.27
N ARG A 35 6.60 -8.83 -10.95
CA ARG A 35 7.87 -8.55 -11.64
C ARG A 35 7.85 -9.13 -13.04
N ALA A 36 8.23 -8.35 -14.04
CA ALA A 36 8.48 -8.80 -15.40
C ALA A 36 9.35 -7.79 -16.15
N ARG A 37 10.22 -8.27 -17.05
CA ARG A 37 10.95 -7.38 -17.95
C ARG A 37 10.05 -6.65 -18.94
N ARG A 38 8.96 -7.32 -19.33
CA ARG A 38 7.95 -6.82 -20.26
C ARG A 38 6.60 -6.83 -19.57
N ALA A 39 5.98 -5.68 -19.46
CA ALA A 39 4.68 -5.57 -18.83
C ALA A 39 3.59 -6.37 -19.60
N GLU A 40 3.75 -6.57 -20.93
CA GLU A 40 2.86 -7.36 -21.76
C GLU A 40 2.75 -8.82 -21.27
N ASP A 41 3.81 -9.37 -20.72
CA ASP A 41 3.83 -10.73 -20.19
C ASP A 41 2.89 -10.84 -18.97
N LEU A 42 2.95 -9.87 -18.04
CA LEU A 42 2.00 -9.76 -16.92
C LEU A 42 0.59 -9.46 -17.38
N GLU A 43 0.39 -8.55 -18.36
CA GLU A 43 -0.93 -8.23 -18.90
C GLU A 43 -1.59 -9.46 -19.52
N THR A 44 -0.82 -10.31 -20.18
CA THR A 44 -1.30 -11.57 -20.76
C THR A 44 -1.82 -12.52 -19.68
N VAL A 45 -1.12 -12.61 -18.55
CA VAL A 45 -1.47 -13.51 -17.45
C VAL A 45 -2.60 -12.95 -16.60
N LEU A 46 -2.52 -11.67 -16.24
CA LEU A 46 -3.48 -11.00 -15.37
C LEU A 46 -4.79 -10.59 -16.08
N LYS A 47 -4.78 -10.53 -17.42
CA LYS A 47 -5.92 -10.06 -18.26
C LYS A 47 -6.34 -8.62 -17.97
N VAL A 48 -5.39 -7.78 -17.53
CA VAL A 48 -5.59 -6.35 -17.25
C VAL A 48 -4.45 -5.54 -17.84
N LYS A 49 -4.70 -4.26 -18.12
CA LYS A 49 -3.65 -3.32 -18.51
C LYS A 49 -2.89 -2.83 -17.30
N LEU A 50 -1.58 -2.68 -17.45
CA LEU A 50 -0.70 -2.17 -16.40
C LEU A 50 -0.35 -0.70 -16.63
N PRO A 51 -0.33 0.13 -15.58
CA PRO A 51 0.25 1.47 -15.69
C PRO A 51 1.72 1.39 -16.10
N ARG A 52 2.13 2.20 -17.09
CA ARG A 52 3.50 2.19 -17.64
C ARG A 52 4.39 3.26 -17.05
N LYS A 53 3.79 4.33 -16.54
CA LYS A 53 4.53 5.42 -15.91
C LYS A 53 4.85 5.04 -14.47
N ILE A 54 6.13 5.02 -14.12
CA ILE A 54 6.57 4.87 -12.73
C ILE A 54 5.94 5.97 -11.89
N GLY A 55 5.36 5.61 -10.77
CA GLY A 55 4.65 6.53 -9.91
C GLY A 55 3.15 6.72 -10.25
N ALA A 56 2.61 5.97 -11.21
CA ALA A 56 1.17 5.96 -11.49
C ALA A 56 0.48 4.72 -10.89
N SER A 57 -0.77 4.89 -10.46
CA SER A 57 -1.62 3.79 -10.03
C SER A 57 -2.98 3.86 -10.71
N GLU A 58 -3.50 2.71 -11.12
CA GLU A 58 -4.81 2.55 -11.76
C GLU A 58 -5.37 1.16 -11.45
N GLY A 59 -6.69 1.07 -11.18
CA GLY A 59 -7.36 -0.21 -10.96
C GLY A 59 -6.78 -1.08 -9.83
N GLY A 60 -6.18 -0.46 -8.80
CA GLY A 60 -5.51 -1.17 -7.71
C GLY A 60 -4.08 -1.63 -8.03
N ILE A 61 -3.56 -1.29 -9.22
CA ILE A 61 -2.20 -1.62 -9.66
C ILE A 61 -1.35 -0.36 -9.63
N ALA A 62 -0.21 -0.43 -8.95
CA ALA A 62 0.77 0.64 -8.87
C ALA A 62 2.05 0.26 -9.61
N CYS A 63 2.58 1.15 -10.46
CA CYS A 63 3.88 0.98 -11.11
C CYS A 63 4.97 1.57 -10.22
N LEU A 64 5.79 0.72 -9.62
CA LEU A 64 6.83 1.12 -8.67
C LEU A 64 8.24 1.20 -9.29
N GLY A 65 8.42 0.61 -10.44
CA GLY A 65 9.70 0.57 -11.14
C GLY A 65 9.54 0.14 -12.60
N PRO A 66 10.63 0.08 -13.35
CA PRO A 66 10.58 -0.26 -14.78
C PRO A 66 10.11 -1.70 -15.04
N ASP A 67 10.30 -2.58 -14.07
CA ASP A 67 9.98 -4.01 -14.10
C ASP A 67 9.15 -4.46 -12.89
N GLU A 68 8.58 -3.50 -12.13
CA GLU A 68 7.94 -3.76 -10.86
C GLU A 68 6.57 -3.10 -10.75
N TRP A 69 5.56 -3.90 -10.37
CA TRP A 69 4.22 -3.44 -10.03
C TRP A 69 3.77 -4.03 -8.70
N TYR A 70 2.85 -3.34 -8.07
CA TYR A 70 2.19 -3.74 -6.83
C TYR A 70 0.69 -3.77 -7.08
N LEU A 71 0.07 -4.94 -6.88
CA LEU A 71 -1.37 -5.11 -7.07
C LEU A 71 -2.07 -5.33 -5.74
N ARG A 72 -3.13 -4.56 -5.50
CA ARG A 72 -4.08 -4.74 -4.41
C ARG A 72 -5.39 -5.25 -4.98
N THR A 73 -5.91 -6.34 -4.43
CA THR A 73 -7.16 -6.95 -4.90
C THR A 73 -7.94 -7.54 -3.72
N LYS A 74 -9.15 -8.01 -3.98
CA LYS A 74 -10.01 -8.62 -2.98
C LYS A 74 -9.39 -9.92 -2.47
N VAL A 75 -9.59 -10.21 -1.17
CA VAL A 75 -9.18 -11.49 -0.57
C VAL A 75 -9.83 -12.65 -1.34
N GLY A 76 -9.03 -13.68 -1.59
CA GLY A 76 -9.48 -14.87 -2.30
C GLY A 76 -9.53 -14.72 -3.83
N ALA A 77 -8.99 -13.63 -4.38
CA ALA A 77 -8.80 -13.54 -5.82
C ALA A 77 -7.83 -14.63 -6.29
N THR A 78 -8.17 -15.29 -7.40
CA THR A 78 -7.31 -16.31 -7.98
C THR A 78 -6.01 -15.68 -8.47
N ILE A 79 -4.88 -16.15 -7.95
CA ILE A 79 -3.55 -15.74 -8.43
C ILE A 79 -3.23 -16.56 -9.68
N PRO A 80 -3.08 -15.92 -10.85
CA PRO A 80 -2.73 -16.66 -12.06
C PRO A 80 -1.33 -17.26 -11.95
N THR A 81 -1.17 -18.46 -12.50
CA THR A 81 0.13 -19.11 -12.57
C THR A 81 0.94 -18.56 -13.75
N ALA A 82 2.16 -18.14 -13.49
CA ALA A 82 3.11 -17.69 -14.50
C ALA A 82 3.77 -18.88 -15.19
N SER A 83 3.05 -19.60 -16.05
CA SER A 83 3.65 -20.74 -16.74
C SER A 83 4.39 -20.31 -18.02
N GLY A 84 5.69 -20.56 -18.07
CA GLY A 84 6.51 -20.40 -19.29
C GLY A 84 6.89 -18.96 -19.67
N LEU A 85 6.49 -17.94 -18.90
CA LEU A 85 6.86 -16.55 -19.12
C LEU A 85 7.89 -16.06 -18.09
N PRO A 86 8.83 -15.17 -18.45
CA PRO A 86 9.86 -14.66 -17.56
C PRO A 86 9.29 -13.57 -16.62
N LEU A 87 8.41 -13.97 -15.73
CA LEU A 87 7.76 -13.08 -14.77
C LEU A 87 7.59 -13.75 -13.41
N ALA A 88 7.34 -12.96 -12.37
CA ALA A 88 7.03 -13.43 -11.02
C ALA A 88 5.79 -12.72 -10.48
N ILE A 89 4.92 -13.51 -9.85
CA ILE A 89 3.76 -13.04 -9.09
C ILE A 89 3.90 -13.64 -7.69
N THR A 90 4.12 -12.79 -6.69
CA THR A 90 4.36 -13.23 -5.32
C THR A 90 3.28 -12.67 -4.41
N ASP A 91 2.59 -13.54 -3.68
CA ASP A 91 1.65 -13.12 -2.63
C ASP A 91 2.44 -12.60 -1.42
N ILE A 92 2.19 -11.35 -1.06
CA ILE A 92 2.83 -10.67 0.05
C ILE A 92 1.80 -10.17 1.07
N SER A 93 0.57 -10.67 1.01
CA SER A 93 -0.55 -10.22 1.83
C SER A 93 -0.27 -10.30 3.32
N ASP A 94 0.37 -11.39 3.77
CA ASP A 94 0.60 -11.64 5.20
C ASP A 94 1.68 -10.75 5.81
N ARG A 95 2.63 -10.28 5.01
CA ARG A 95 3.69 -9.40 5.49
C ARG A 95 3.34 -7.92 5.45
N SER A 96 2.27 -7.54 4.76
CA SER A 96 1.91 -6.15 4.48
C SER A 96 0.60 -5.75 5.14
N ILE A 97 0.51 -4.51 5.55
CA ILE A 97 -0.73 -3.86 5.98
C ILE A 97 -0.87 -2.52 5.30
N CYS A 98 -2.07 -1.98 5.31
CA CYS A 98 -2.35 -0.62 4.83
C CYS A 98 -2.96 0.21 5.95
N VAL A 99 -2.38 1.37 6.19
CA VAL A 99 -2.95 2.45 7.00
C VAL A 99 -3.52 3.50 6.06
N VAL A 100 -4.77 3.89 6.28
CA VAL A 100 -5.46 4.92 5.51
C VAL A 100 -5.51 6.20 6.36
N LEU A 101 -5.06 7.31 5.78
CA LEU A 101 -5.26 8.64 6.34
C LEU A 101 -6.25 9.38 5.45
N GLU A 102 -7.31 9.91 6.03
CA GLU A 102 -8.37 10.63 5.32
C GLU A 102 -8.76 11.92 6.05
N GLY A 103 -8.78 13.01 5.31
CA GLY A 103 -9.12 14.36 5.79
C GLY A 103 -8.08 15.40 5.38
N PRO A 104 -8.41 16.69 5.54
CA PRO A 104 -7.59 17.82 5.08
C PRO A 104 -6.18 17.86 5.68
N ARG A 105 -5.96 17.23 6.84
CA ARG A 105 -4.65 17.15 7.47
C ARG A 105 -3.85 15.87 7.11
N ALA A 106 -4.39 14.99 6.28
CA ALA A 106 -3.75 13.71 5.99
C ALA A 106 -2.34 13.87 5.39
N ALA A 107 -2.16 14.79 4.43
CA ALA A 107 -0.86 15.08 3.83
C ALA A 107 0.12 15.67 4.86
N GLU A 108 -0.31 16.63 5.68
CA GLU A 108 0.49 17.28 6.72
C GLU A 108 1.05 16.23 7.71
N ILE A 109 0.18 15.34 8.20
CA ILE A 109 0.55 14.30 9.16
C ILE A 109 1.55 13.32 8.55
N LEU A 110 1.35 12.90 7.30
CA LEU A 110 2.33 12.07 6.61
C LEU A 110 3.68 12.77 6.39
N MET A 111 3.67 14.07 6.09
CA MET A 111 4.89 14.85 5.90
C MET A 111 5.66 15.09 7.21
N SER A 112 5.11 14.77 8.37
CA SER A 112 5.86 14.86 9.63
C SER A 112 7.07 13.89 9.70
N GLY A 113 7.04 12.81 8.93
CA GLY A 113 8.16 11.84 8.84
C GLY A 113 8.51 11.43 7.41
N CYS A 114 7.75 11.87 6.40
CA CYS A 114 8.01 11.63 5.00
C CYS A 114 8.73 12.83 4.38
N PRO A 115 9.87 12.63 3.68
CA PRO A 115 10.65 13.73 3.11
C PRO A 115 10.04 14.34 1.85
N LEU A 116 8.93 13.81 1.35
CA LEU A 116 8.29 14.24 0.11
C LEU A 116 7.19 15.26 0.37
N ASP A 117 7.05 16.23 -0.52
CA ASP A 117 5.95 17.19 -0.53
C ASP A 117 4.69 16.52 -1.10
N LEU A 118 3.87 15.94 -0.22
CA LEU A 118 2.66 15.19 -0.60
C LEU A 118 1.54 16.12 -1.09
N ASN A 119 1.62 17.42 -0.84
CA ASN A 119 0.67 18.38 -1.40
C ASN A 119 0.77 18.47 -2.93
N LYS A 120 1.96 18.17 -3.48
CA LYS A 120 2.21 18.15 -4.92
C LYS A 120 1.84 16.84 -5.61
N PHE A 121 1.46 15.81 -4.85
CA PHE A 121 1.04 14.55 -5.45
C PHE A 121 -0.29 14.74 -6.19
N ALA A 122 -0.38 14.22 -7.41
CA ALA A 122 -1.66 14.09 -8.08
C ALA A 122 -2.46 12.90 -7.51
N VAL A 123 -3.78 12.95 -7.61
CA VAL A 123 -4.63 11.77 -7.35
C VAL A 123 -4.22 10.65 -8.33
N GLY A 124 -4.07 9.43 -7.83
CA GLY A 124 -3.53 8.30 -8.57
C GLY A 124 -1.99 8.22 -8.58
N GLN A 125 -1.30 9.19 -8.00
CA GLN A 125 0.15 9.10 -7.86
C GLN A 125 0.52 8.14 -6.74
N VAL A 126 1.57 7.35 -7.00
CA VAL A 126 2.15 6.41 -6.03
C VAL A 126 3.66 6.61 -5.96
N THR A 127 4.22 6.38 -4.79
CA THR A 127 5.67 6.35 -4.61
C THR A 127 6.07 5.35 -3.54
N ARG A 128 7.23 4.70 -3.73
CA ARG A 128 7.96 4.04 -2.67
C ARG A 128 8.92 5.05 -2.06
N THR A 129 8.84 5.24 -0.77
CA THR A 129 9.65 6.19 -0.01
C THR A 129 9.88 5.68 1.41
N ILE A 130 10.32 6.53 2.31
CA ILE A 130 10.44 6.24 3.73
C ILE A 130 9.50 7.14 4.53
N TYR A 131 9.02 6.62 5.65
CA TYR A 131 8.53 7.41 6.76
C TYR A 131 9.52 7.23 7.90
N GLU A 132 10.22 8.30 8.27
CA GLU A 132 11.44 8.25 9.09
C GLU A 132 12.45 7.22 8.53
N THR A 133 12.52 6.01 9.09
CA THR A 133 13.45 4.94 8.68
C THR A 133 12.76 3.73 8.06
N VAL A 134 11.43 3.72 8.01
CA VAL A 134 10.64 2.59 7.51
C VAL A 134 10.22 2.81 6.07
N GLU A 135 10.49 1.83 5.21
CA GLU A 135 10.01 1.85 3.82
C GLU A 135 8.48 1.77 3.79
N VAL A 136 7.87 2.66 3.02
CA VAL A 136 6.43 2.72 2.79
C VAL A 136 6.12 2.93 1.32
N ILE A 137 4.95 2.46 0.88
CA ILE A 137 4.38 2.83 -0.42
C ILE A 137 3.19 3.74 -0.15
N ILE A 138 3.28 4.98 -0.58
CA ILE A 138 2.22 5.99 -0.41
C ILE A 138 1.48 6.12 -1.73
N ILE A 139 0.15 6.01 -1.67
CA ILE A 139 -0.75 6.16 -2.82
C ILE A 139 -1.76 7.25 -2.46
N ARG A 140 -1.86 8.31 -3.27
CA ARG A 140 -2.93 9.29 -3.14
C ARG A 140 -4.15 8.83 -3.90
N GLU A 141 -5.17 8.33 -3.20
CA GLU A 141 -6.39 7.79 -3.83
C GLU A 141 -7.45 8.84 -4.12
N ALA A 142 -7.49 9.88 -3.29
CA ALA A 142 -8.36 11.03 -3.47
C ALA A 142 -7.64 12.29 -2.98
N GLU A 143 -8.27 13.44 -3.11
CA GLU A 143 -7.68 14.73 -2.73
C GLU A 143 -7.13 14.72 -1.30
N ASP A 144 -7.91 14.22 -0.34
CA ASP A 144 -7.56 14.16 1.08
C ASP A 144 -7.47 12.71 1.58
N ARG A 145 -7.15 11.76 0.71
CA ARG A 145 -7.09 10.34 1.09
C ARG A 145 -5.80 9.69 0.58
N PHE A 146 -5.05 9.15 1.53
CA PHE A 146 -3.80 8.43 1.29
C PHE A 146 -3.87 7.01 1.82
N HIS A 147 -3.42 6.06 1.03
CA HIS A 147 -3.14 4.69 1.44
C HIS A 147 -1.64 4.53 1.63
N VAL A 148 -1.24 4.05 2.79
CA VAL A 148 0.15 3.81 3.15
C VAL A 148 0.34 2.33 3.41
N GLU A 149 0.98 1.67 2.47
CA GLU A 149 1.35 0.25 2.58
C GLU A 149 2.71 0.13 3.25
N LEU A 150 2.83 -0.74 4.24
CA LEU A 150 4.06 -1.00 4.96
C LEU A 150 4.14 -2.44 5.44
N TRP A 151 5.32 -2.86 5.88
CA TRP A 151 5.47 -4.19 6.44
C TRP A 151 4.78 -4.29 7.80
N ARG A 152 4.07 -5.37 8.00
CA ARG A 152 3.28 -5.67 9.20
C ARG A 152 4.11 -5.53 10.50
N SER A 153 5.39 -5.87 10.47
CA SER A 153 6.28 -5.76 11.62
C SER A 153 6.48 -4.33 12.13
N PHE A 154 6.26 -3.33 11.29
CA PHE A 154 6.36 -1.91 11.66
C PHE A 154 5.01 -1.26 11.97
N ALA A 155 3.92 -2.00 11.87
CA ALA A 155 2.56 -1.46 11.97
C ALA A 155 2.28 -0.76 13.30
N ALA A 156 2.63 -1.38 14.43
CA ALA A 156 2.39 -0.80 15.74
C ALA A 156 3.16 0.52 15.94
N TRP A 157 4.41 0.55 15.52
CA TRP A 157 5.23 1.74 15.57
C TRP A 157 4.67 2.85 14.65
N PHE A 158 4.35 2.52 13.41
CA PHE A 158 3.79 3.48 12.44
C PHE A 158 2.45 4.05 12.92
N TRP A 159 1.59 3.21 13.50
CA TRP A 159 0.32 3.65 14.09
C TRP A 159 0.53 4.68 15.19
N ILE A 160 1.45 4.42 16.12
CA ILE A 160 1.80 5.36 17.20
C ILE A 160 2.35 6.67 16.61
N ALA A 161 3.22 6.61 15.63
CA ALA A 161 3.78 7.79 14.99
C ALA A 161 2.68 8.64 14.35
N MET A 162 1.77 8.04 13.57
CA MET A 162 0.65 8.75 12.93
C MET A 162 -0.32 9.36 13.95
N THR A 163 -0.73 8.58 14.95
CA THR A 163 -1.66 9.07 15.98
C THR A 163 -1.04 10.13 16.87
N THR A 164 0.27 10.11 17.08
CA THR A 164 1.01 11.15 17.80
C THR A 164 1.05 12.44 16.98
N ALA A 165 1.43 12.37 15.70
CA ALA A 165 1.44 13.53 14.80
C ALA A 165 0.05 14.17 14.66
N ALA A 166 -1.02 13.38 14.70
CA ALA A 166 -2.39 13.87 14.57
C ALA A 166 -2.90 14.63 15.81
N ARG A 167 -2.22 14.53 16.97
CA ARG A 167 -2.62 15.25 18.22
C ARG A 167 -2.21 16.72 18.23
N HIS A 168 -1.23 17.08 17.43
CA HIS A 168 -0.68 18.43 17.31
C HIS A 168 -1.20 19.15 16.07
#